data_d57d44f759a2196b4d1a502fa8b2917c
#
_entry.id   d57d44f759a2196b4d1a502fa8b2917c
#
_cell.length_a   1.000
_cell.length_b   1.000
_cell.length_c   1.000
_cell.angle_alpha   90.00
_cell.angle_beta   90.00
_cell.angle_gamma   90.00
#
_symmetry.space_group_name_H-M   'P 1'
#
loop_
_entity.id
_entity.type
_entity.pdbx_description
1 polymer ?
#
loop_
_entity_poly.entity_id
_entity_poly.type
_entity_poly.pdbx_seq_one_letter_code
_entity_poly.pdbx_strand_id
1 'polypeptide(L)'
;MTYLVISDIHANLEALEATLQAAAGTYARVLVLGDLVGYGADPNAVIDRVRELPIAAMIRGNHDKVAAGLEDVEGFNYLAREAIEWTAAALTAENREWLAELPQGPVIIDDVTEICHGTPFDEDVYVFDDMDALRSLNVARRPLCLFGHTHVPAVFRLGALPPADGHLRARASRELESAAPVQGSPFRLDLDSESQCLVNCGAVGQPRDGDARAAYGLLDSAARSVTIMRTPYDIATAQAKIIEAGLPEVLAQRLAVGR
;
A
#
# COMPACT_ATOMS: atom_id res chain seq x y z
N MET A 1 17.55 -8.76 6.11
CA MET A 1 16.31 -8.84 6.94
C MET A 1 15.14 -8.90 6.00
N THR A 2 14.12 -9.72 6.29
CA THR A 2 12.94 -9.79 5.42
C THR A 2 11.77 -9.08 6.08
N TYR A 3 11.11 -8.22 5.33
CA TYR A 3 9.92 -7.47 5.75
C TYR A 3 8.69 -7.98 5.01
N LEU A 4 7.58 -8.13 5.73
CA LEU A 4 6.25 -8.18 5.13
C LEU A 4 5.80 -6.73 4.86
N VAL A 5 5.41 -6.44 3.63
CA VAL A 5 4.91 -5.13 3.18
C VAL A 5 3.41 -5.25 2.93
N ILE A 6 2.61 -4.52 3.70
CA ILE A 6 1.14 -4.49 3.59
C ILE A 6 0.65 -3.06 3.46
N SER A 7 -0.39 -2.87 2.67
CA SER A 7 -1.03 -1.58 2.39
C SER A 7 -2.52 -1.77 2.13
N ASP A 8 -3.30 -0.71 2.29
CA ASP A 8 -4.69 -0.67 1.85
C ASP A 8 -5.51 -1.85 2.40
N ILE A 9 -5.44 -2.02 3.73
CA ILE A 9 -6.10 -3.12 4.48
C ILE A 9 -7.60 -2.88 4.55
N HIS A 10 -8.00 -1.61 4.65
CA HIS A 10 -9.38 -1.16 4.57
C HIS A 10 -10.36 -1.95 5.42
N ALA A 11 -10.05 -2.10 6.70
CA ALA A 11 -10.92 -2.76 7.68
C ALA A 11 -11.42 -4.16 7.23
N ASN A 12 -10.63 -4.88 6.41
CA ASN A 12 -10.88 -6.24 5.93
C ASN A 12 -10.04 -7.23 6.74
N LEU A 13 -10.59 -7.68 7.86
CA LEU A 13 -9.89 -8.57 8.79
C LEU A 13 -9.59 -9.93 8.16
N GLU A 14 -10.50 -10.48 7.36
CA GLU A 14 -10.35 -11.76 6.67
C GLU A 14 -9.14 -11.74 5.72
N ALA A 15 -8.98 -10.65 4.98
CA ALA A 15 -7.85 -10.49 4.07
C ALA A 15 -6.53 -10.29 4.83
N LEU A 16 -6.54 -9.53 5.92
CA LEU A 16 -5.36 -9.33 6.77
C LEU A 16 -4.91 -10.67 7.38
N GLU A 17 -5.79 -11.42 8.01
CA GLU A 17 -5.45 -12.71 8.64
C GLU A 17 -4.97 -13.74 7.61
N ALA A 18 -5.60 -13.82 6.45
CA ALA A 18 -5.14 -14.69 5.36
C ALA A 18 -3.74 -14.29 4.88
N THR A 19 -3.45 -13.00 4.78
CA THR A 19 -2.13 -12.50 4.42
C THR A 19 -1.08 -12.85 5.46
N LEU A 20 -1.35 -12.63 6.74
CA LEU A 20 -0.45 -12.96 7.84
C LEU A 20 -0.18 -14.47 7.90
N GLN A 21 -1.20 -15.30 7.70
CA GLN A 21 -1.07 -16.75 7.64
C GLN A 21 -0.23 -17.21 6.46
N ALA A 22 -0.48 -16.68 5.25
CA ALA A 22 0.27 -17.03 4.05
C ALA A 22 1.75 -16.62 4.12
N ALA A 23 2.04 -15.49 4.77
CA ALA A 23 3.39 -14.98 4.97
C ALA A 23 4.11 -15.56 6.20
N ALA A 24 3.45 -16.39 7.01
CA ALA A 24 4.01 -16.88 8.28
C ALA A 24 5.39 -17.55 8.09
N GLY A 25 6.35 -17.16 8.92
CA GLY A 25 7.72 -17.69 8.87
C GLY A 25 8.60 -17.14 7.75
N THR A 26 8.09 -16.24 6.87
CA THR A 26 8.86 -15.67 5.76
C THR A 26 9.42 -14.27 6.05
N TYR A 27 8.96 -13.60 7.09
CA TYR A 27 9.37 -12.25 7.48
C TYR A 27 9.77 -12.13 8.94
N ALA A 28 10.58 -11.14 9.25
CA ALA A 28 10.98 -10.80 10.63
C ALA A 28 10.25 -9.57 11.16
N ARG A 29 9.89 -8.62 10.30
CA ARG A 29 9.25 -7.34 10.65
C ARG A 29 8.23 -6.96 9.60
N VAL A 30 7.35 -6.01 9.92
CA VAL A 30 6.27 -5.55 9.04
C VAL A 30 6.44 -4.06 8.70
N LEU A 31 6.20 -3.71 7.45
CA LEU A 31 6.03 -2.34 6.95
C LEU A 31 4.56 -2.15 6.57
N VAL A 32 3.91 -1.13 7.14
CA VAL A 32 2.50 -0.78 6.86
C VAL A 32 2.46 0.57 6.16
N LEU A 33 1.91 0.58 4.94
CA LEU A 33 1.93 1.76 4.07
C LEU A 33 0.63 2.58 4.09
N GLY A 34 -0.17 2.42 5.15
CA GLY A 34 -1.40 3.20 5.36
C GLY A 34 -2.66 2.52 4.88
N ASP A 35 -3.77 3.24 5.03
CA ASP A 35 -5.14 2.80 4.77
C ASP A 35 -5.50 1.51 5.51
N LEU A 36 -5.34 1.55 6.84
CA LEU A 36 -5.75 0.46 7.71
C LEU A 36 -7.26 0.32 7.72
N VAL A 37 -7.98 1.45 7.67
CA VAL A 37 -9.43 1.53 7.82
C VAL A 37 -10.13 2.10 6.57
N GLY A 38 -11.47 2.22 6.64
CA GLY A 38 -12.30 2.62 5.52
C GLY A 38 -12.79 1.42 4.69
N TYR A 39 -13.89 1.57 3.98
CA TYR A 39 -14.57 0.59 3.12
C TYR A 39 -15.08 -0.68 3.81
N GLY A 40 -14.25 -1.39 4.56
CA GLY A 40 -14.60 -2.64 5.23
C GLY A 40 -15.27 -2.42 6.59
N ALA A 41 -15.69 -3.52 7.21
CA ALA A 41 -16.56 -3.49 8.38
C ALA A 41 -15.85 -3.74 9.73
N ASP A 42 -14.55 -4.04 9.75
CA ASP A 42 -13.80 -4.40 10.96
C ASP A 42 -12.70 -3.39 11.35
N PRO A 43 -12.98 -2.06 11.43
CA PRO A 43 -11.91 -1.06 11.62
C PRO A 43 -11.16 -1.25 12.94
N ASN A 44 -11.87 -1.49 14.05
CA ASN A 44 -11.21 -1.69 15.34
C ASN A 44 -10.42 -2.99 15.39
N ALA A 45 -10.98 -4.11 14.91
CA ALA A 45 -10.31 -5.39 14.92
C ALA A 45 -9.03 -5.40 14.06
N VAL A 46 -9.05 -4.69 12.92
CA VAL A 46 -7.85 -4.52 12.07
C VAL A 46 -6.79 -3.70 12.79
N ILE A 47 -7.15 -2.58 13.42
CA ILE A 47 -6.20 -1.76 14.19
C ILE A 47 -5.60 -2.58 15.33
N ASP A 48 -6.43 -3.24 16.14
CA ASP A 48 -5.98 -4.05 17.28
C ASP A 48 -5.02 -5.15 16.81
N ARG A 49 -5.35 -5.81 15.70
CA ARG A 49 -4.51 -6.86 15.11
C ARG A 49 -3.17 -6.33 14.57
N VAL A 50 -3.17 -5.17 13.93
CA VAL A 50 -1.95 -4.54 13.41
C VAL A 50 -1.03 -4.11 14.55
N ARG A 51 -1.57 -3.61 15.66
CA ARG A 51 -0.80 -3.22 16.87
C ARG A 51 -0.03 -4.39 17.50
N GLU A 52 -0.46 -5.64 17.28
CA GLU A 52 0.23 -6.85 17.77
C GLU A 52 1.40 -7.29 16.89
N LEU A 53 1.53 -6.75 15.67
CA LEU A 53 2.55 -7.18 14.71
C LEU A 53 3.95 -6.62 15.06
N PRO A 54 5.03 -7.30 14.66
CA PRO A 54 6.39 -6.81 14.84
C PRO A 54 6.72 -5.66 13.87
N ILE A 55 6.06 -4.52 14.03
CA ILE A 55 6.15 -3.37 13.14
C ILE A 55 7.58 -2.80 13.14
N ALA A 56 8.15 -2.62 11.94
CA ALA A 56 9.40 -1.88 11.72
C ALA A 56 9.12 -0.40 11.47
N ALA A 57 8.12 -0.13 10.63
CA ALA A 57 7.60 1.20 10.38
C ALA A 57 6.15 1.11 9.89
N MET A 58 5.39 2.15 10.17
CA MET A 58 4.01 2.30 9.77
C MET A 58 3.75 3.79 9.51
N ILE A 59 2.96 4.05 8.48
CA ILE A 59 2.46 5.39 8.14
C ILE A 59 0.94 5.33 8.01
N ARG A 60 0.30 6.48 8.12
CA ARG A 60 -1.13 6.62 7.83
C ARG A 60 -1.36 6.72 6.32
N GLY A 61 -2.57 6.36 5.87
CA GLY A 61 -3.11 6.72 4.57
C GLY A 61 -4.16 7.82 4.67
N ASN A 62 -4.74 8.21 3.52
CA ASN A 62 -5.76 9.26 3.47
C ASN A 62 -7.06 8.85 4.18
N HIS A 63 -7.43 7.56 4.15
CA HIS A 63 -8.57 7.07 4.92
C HIS A 63 -8.31 7.12 6.42
N ASP A 64 -7.12 6.76 6.88
CA ASP A 64 -6.77 6.77 8.30
C ASP A 64 -6.84 8.19 8.87
N LYS A 65 -6.29 9.20 8.16
CA LYS A 65 -6.31 10.59 8.63
C LYS A 65 -7.72 11.16 8.73
N VAL A 66 -8.61 10.86 7.75
CA VAL A 66 -9.99 11.33 7.80
C VAL A 66 -10.79 10.60 8.87
N ALA A 67 -10.64 9.27 9.04
CA ALA A 67 -11.27 8.51 10.11
C ALA A 67 -10.86 9.00 11.50
N ALA A 68 -9.60 9.42 11.65
CA ALA A 68 -9.07 10.00 12.88
C ALA A 68 -9.59 11.42 13.16
N GLY A 69 -10.18 12.11 12.17
CA GLY A 69 -10.66 13.48 12.27
C GLY A 69 -9.58 14.56 12.08
N LEU A 70 -8.48 14.21 11.43
CA LEU A 70 -7.38 15.15 11.11
C LEU A 70 -7.69 15.99 9.85
N GLU A 71 -8.58 15.51 9.00
CA GLU A 71 -9.04 16.18 7.79
C GLU A 71 -10.52 15.85 7.56
N ASP A 72 -11.21 16.67 6.79
CA ASP A 72 -12.60 16.43 6.42
C ASP A 72 -12.75 15.54 5.17
N VAL A 73 -13.99 15.17 4.84
CA VAL A 73 -14.30 14.21 3.75
C VAL A 73 -14.44 14.84 2.37
N GLU A 74 -14.14 16.13 2.19
CA GLU A 74 -14.45 16.88 0.95
C GLU A 74 -13.79 16.29 -0.30
N GLY A 75 -12.59 15.72 -0.18
CA GLY A 75 -11.84 15.09 -1.28
C GLY A 75 -12.36 13.71 -1.71
N PHE A 76 -13.26 13.08 -0.95
CA PHE A 76 -13.72 11.71 -1.20
C PHE A 76 -14.89 11.65 -2.18
N ASN A 77 -14.91 10.64 -3.05
CA ASN A 77 -16.12 10.28 -3.80
C ASN A 77 -17.22 9.78 -2.86
N TYR A 78 -18.47 9.74 -3.36
CA TYR A 78 -19.65 9.41 -2.55
C TYR A 78 -19.51 8.11 -1.74
N LEU A 79 -19.02 7.01 -2.37
CA LEU A 79 -18.89 5.72 -1.69
C LEU A 79 -17.80 5.73 -0.61
N ALA A 80 -16.68 6.38 -0.91
CA ALA A 80 -15.59 6.50 0.05
C ALA A 80 -16.01 7.38 1.23
N ARG A 81 -16.75 8.46 0.97
CA ARG A 81 -17.30 9.34 2.02
C ARG A 81 -18.23 8.57 2.95
N GLU A 82 -19.22 7.87 2.40
CA GLU A 82 -20.19 7.11 3.21
C GLU A 82 -19.49 6.06 4.08
N ALA A 83 -18.51 5.35 3.49
CA ALA A 83 -17.74 4.36 4.23
C ALA A 83 -16.85 4.96 5.33
N ILE A 84 -16.20 6.11 5.08
CA ILE A 84 -15.32 6.70 6.07
C ILE A 84 -16.07 7.40 7.20
N GLU A 85 -17.24 7.99 6.93
CA GLU A 85 -18.14 8.53 7.95
C GLU A 85 -18.65 7.41 8.87
N TRP A 86 -19.02 6.26 8.29
CA TRP A 86 -19.39 5.07 9.08
C TRP A 86 -18.19 4.58 9.91
N THR A 87 -17.01 4.47 9.30
CA THR A 87 -15.77 4.06 9.99
C THR A 87 -15.48 4.98 11.17
N ALA A 88 -15.51 6.30 10.96
CA ALA A 88 -15.25 7.28 12.00
C ALA A 88 -16.25 7.17 13.17
N ALA A 89 -17.51 6.81 12.91
CA ALA A 89 -18.52 6.57 13.95
C ALA A 89 -18.32 5.24 14.69
N ALA A 90 -17.80 4.21 14.01
CA ALA A 90 -17.56 2.87 14.56
C ALA A 90 -16.27 2.76 15.37
N LEU A 91 -15.29 3.64 15.15
CA LEU A 91 -14.01 3.62 15.87
C LEU A 91 -14.20 3.87 17.37
N THR A 92 -13.51 3.07 18.19
CA THR A 92 -13.33 3.39 19.60
C THR A 92 -12.50 4.66 19.77
N ALA A 93 -12.67 5.36 20.88
CA ALA A 93 -11.87 6.57 21.17
C ALA A 93 -10.36 6.25 21.16
N GLU A 94 -9.96 5.12 21.76
CA GLU A 94 -8.56 4.67 21.78
C GLU A 94 -8.00 4.46 20.38
N ASN A 95 -8.73 3.75 19.51
CA ASN A 95 -8.27 3.46 18.15
C ASN A 95 -8.25 4.70 17.26
N ARG A 96 -9.17 5.63 17.49
CA ARG A 96 -9.16 6.94 16.81
C ARG A 96 -7.93 7.76 17.21
N GLU A 97 -7.61 7.86 18.50
CA GLU A 97 -6.43 8.57 19.00
C GLU A 97 -5.15 7.94 18.43
N TRP A 98 -5.08 6.61 18.44
CA TRP A 98 -3.94 5.88 17.90
C TRP A 98 -3.73 6.12 16.40
N LEU A 99 -4.81 6.13 15.58
CA LEU A 99 -4.73 6.48 14.17
C LEU A 99 -4.22 7.92 13.96
N ALA A 100 -4.66 8.85 14.80
CA ALA A 100 -4.25 10.26 14.72
C ALA A 100 -2.73 10.45 14.97
N GLU A 101 -2.10 9.55 15.70
CA GLU A 101 -0.67 9.59 16.01
C GLU A 101 0.21 8.99 14.90
N LEU A 102 -0.38 8.30 13.91
CA LEU A 102 0.39 7.70 12.82
C LEU A 102 1.10 8.78 11.97
N PRO A 103 2.38 8.59 11.64
CA PRO A 103 3.11 9.55 10.80
C PRO A 103 2.57 9.54 9.36
N GLN A 104 2.65 10.70 8.72
CA GLN A 104 2.20 10.89 7.34
C GLN A 104 3.07 10.16 6.30
N GLY A 105 4.35 10.03 6.54
CA GLY A 105 5.31 9.63 5.51
C GLY A 105 5.83 10.82 4.67
N PRO A 106 6.85 10.64 3.81
CA PRO A 106 7.61 9.41 3.68
C PRO A 106 8.50 9.11 4.91
N VAL A 107 8.64 7.82 5.24
CA VAL A 107 9.49 7.34 6.32
C VAL A 107 10.65 6.52 5.74
N ILE A 108 11.88 6.88 6.15
CA ILE A 108 13.09 6.16 5.76
C ILE A 108 13.24 4.92 6.64
N ILE A 109 13.39 3.75 6.02
CA ILE A 109 13.56 2.47 6.69
C ILE A 109 15.04 2.14 6.90
N ASP A 110 15.82 2.30 5.83
CA ASP A 110 17.26 2.07 5.80
C ASP A 110 17.93 2.90 4.69
N ASP A 111 19.19 2.57 4.33
CA ASP A 111 19.92 3.30 3.28
C ASP A 111 19.35 3.06 1.87
N VAL A 112 18.51 2.06 1.68
CA VAL A 112 17.95 1.66 0.38
C VAL A 112 16.48 1.99 0.26
N THR A 113 15.71 1.90 1.37
CA THR A 113 14.25 1.84 1.36
C THR A 113 13.62 3.01 2.09
N GLU A 114 12.60 3.59 1.49
CA GLU A 114 11.61 4.45 2.13
C GLU A 114 10.20 4.00 1.79
N ILE A 115 9.22 4.42 2.60
CA ILE A 115 7.81 4.13 2.39
C ILE A 115 6.99 5.42 2.37
N CYS A 116 5.99 5.50 1.50
CA CYS A 116 4.96 6.53 1.49
C CYS A 116 3.59 5.89 1.22
N HIS A 117 2.49 6.64 1.44
CA HIS A 117 1.16 6.11 1.10
C HIS A 117 0.85 6.35 -0.38
N GLY A 118 0.66 7.58 -0.81
CA GLY A 118 0.49 7.96 -2.20
C GLY A 118 1.83 8.23 -2.88
N THR A 119 2.29 9.48 -2.87
CA THR A 119 3.60 9.85 -3.39
C THR A 119 4.55 10.28 -2.26
N PRO A 120 5.87 10.35 -2.51
CA PRO A 120 6.83 10.86 -1.50
C PRO A 120 6.64 12.33 -1.11
N PHE A 121 5.83 13.08 -1.84
CA PHE A 121 5.56 14.50 -1.58
C PHE A 121 4.14 14.80 -1.11
N ASP A 122 3.20 13.84 -1.28
CA ASP A 122 1.80 14.03 -0.90
C ASP A 122 1.11 12.67 -0.75
N GLU A 123 0.50 12.40 0.43
CA GLU A 123 -0.15 11.13 0.74
C GLU A 123 -1.46 10.91 -0.03
N ASP A 124 -2.09 11.98 -0.56
CA ASP A 124 -3.37 11.93 -1.28
C ASP A 124 -3.23 11.79 -2.81
N VAL A 125 -2.02 11.98 -3.33
CA VAL A 125 -1.76 11.95 -4.77
C VAL A 125 -1.50 10.52 -5.25
N TYR A 126 -2.28 10.11 -6.26
CA TYR A 126 -2.12 8.81 -6.91
C TYR A 126 -0.89 8.78 -7.84
N VAL A 127 -0.35 7.59 -8.03
CA VAL A 127 0.62 7.30 -9.09
C VAL A 127 -0.07 6.37 -10.10
N PHE A 128 -0.60 6.94 -11.18
CA PHE A 128 -1.33 6.18 -12.20
C PHE A 128 -0.50 5.93 -13.45
N ASP A 129 0.45 6.81 -13.77
CA ASP A 129 1.20 6.74 -15.01
C ASP A 129 2.71 7.01 -14.84
N ASP A 130 3.42 6.94 -15.94
CA ASP A 130 4.86 7.15 -15.99
C ASP A 130 5.28 8.57 -15.58
N MET A 131 4.43 9.58 -15.78
CA MET A 131 4.73 10.96 -15.39
C MET A 131 4.63 11.14 -13.88
N ASP A 132 3.62 10.55 -13.24
CA ASP A 132 3.46 10.53 -11.78
C ASP A 132 4.62 9.77 -11.14
N ALA A 133 5.01 8.63 -11.73
CA ALA A 133 6.13 7.82 -11.28
C ALA A 133 7.46 8.58 -11.38
N LEU A 134 7.73 9.24 -12.51
CA LEU A 134 8.94 10.06 -12.68
C LEU A 134 9.00 11.21 -11.68
N ARG A 135 7.87 11.88 -11.44
CA ARG A 135 7.78 12.95 -10.44
C ARG A 135 8.09 12.42 -9.05
N SER A 136 7.54 11.26 -8.70
CA SER A 136 7.76 10.61 -7.41
C SER A 136 9.22 10.17 -7.23
N LEU A 137 9.82 9.52 -8.24
CA LEU A 137 11.21 9.08 -8.22
C LEU A 137 12.22 10.24 -8.13
N ASN A 138 11.89 11.41 -8.71
CA ASN A 138 12.74 12.61 -8.60
C ASN A 138 12.77 13.22 -7.20
N VAL A 139 11.76 12.93 -6.36
CA VAL A 139 11.64 13.44 -4.99
C VAL A 139 12.08 12.38 -3.98
N ALA A 140 11.98 11.10 -4.33
CA ALA A 140 12.38 9.98 -3.50
C ALA A 140 13.84 10.13 -3.02
N ARG A 141 14.06 9.84 -1.72
CA ARG A 141 15.35 9.99 -1.05
C ARG A 141 16.16 8.70 -1.01
N ARG A 142 15.51 7.59 -1.37
CA ARG A 142 16.10 6.24 -1.36
C ARG A 142 15.93 5.55 -2.72
N PRO A 143 16.82 4.61 -3.05
CA PRO A 143 16.72 3.84 -4.31
C PRO A 143 15.42 3.07 -4.47
N LEU A 144 14.82 2.60 -3.37
CA LEU A 144 13.52 1.95 -3.35
C LEU A 144 12.53 2.79 -2.56
N CYS A 145 11.45 3.20 -3.21
CA CYS A 145 10.27 3.78 -2.56
C CYS A 145 9.10 2.80 -2.71
N LEU A 146 8.55 2.33 -1.58
CA LEU A 146 7.34 1.51 -1.55
C LEU A 146 6.13 2.41 -1.31
N PHE A 147 5.04 2.18 -2.06
CA PHE A 147 3.83 2.99 -1.96
C PHE A 147 2.56 2.12 -2.05
N GLY A 148 1.41 2.68 -1.66
CA GLY A 148 0.08 2.07 -1.68
C GLY A 148 -0.93 2.85 -2.51
N HIS A 149 -2.11 3.15 -1.91
CA HIS A 149 -3.14 4.09 -2.36
C HIS A 149 -3.87 3.74 -3.67
N THR A 150 -3.18 3.25 -4.70
CA THR A 150 -3.82 2.86 -5.97
C THR A 150 -4.52 1.50 -5.91
N HIS A 151 -4.16 0.65 -4.95
CA HIS A 151 -4.58 -0.74 -4.79
C HIS A 151 -4.21 -1.66 -5.98
N VAL A 152 -3.33 -1.20 -6.84
CA VAL A 152 -2.89 -1.91 -8.05
C VAL A 152 -1.39 -2.16 -7.95
N PRO A 153 -0.94 -3.42 -8.00
CA PRO A 153 0.49 -3.70 -8.02
C PRO A 153 1.14 -3.08 -9.25
N ALA A 154 2.22 -2.33 -9.02
CA ALA A 154 2.96 -1.65 -10.07
C ALA A 154 4.44 -1.54 -9.73
N VAL A 155 5.28 -1.57 -10.74
CA VAL A 155 6.72 -1.36 -10.63
C VAL A 155 7.13 -0.34 -11.68
N PHE A 156 7.80 0.72 -11.22
CA PHE A 156 8.45 1.70 -12.08
C PHE A 156 9.94 1.71 -11.74
N ARG A 157 10.79 1.48 -12.74
CA ARG A 157 12.25 1.48 -12.61
C ARG A 157 12.83 2.60 -13.46
N LEU A 158 13.56 3.50 -12.82
CA LEU A 158 14.30 4.55 -13.51
C LEU A 158 15.78 4.16 -13.55
N GLY A 159 16.28 3.84 -14.73
CA GLY A 159 17.65 3.40 -14.95
C GLY A 159 18.71 4.43 -14.55
N ALA A 160 19.95 4.01 -14.44
CA ALA A 160 21.09 4.87 -14.14
C ALA A 160 21.26 5.97 -15.19
N LEU A 161 21.82 7.12 -14.77
CA LEU A 161 22.35 8.09 -15.73
C LEU A 161 23.54 7.43 -16.46
N PRO A 162 23.59 7.51 -17.80
CA PRO A 162 24.78 7.05 -18.52
C PRO A 162 26.01 7.83 -18.02
N PRO A 163 27.19 7.19 -17.97
CA PRO A 163 28.42 7.86 -17.54
C PRO A 163 28.66 9.12 -18.35
N ALA A 164 29.02 10.20 -17.67
CA ALA A 164 29.38 11.48 -18.28
C ALA A 164 30.75 11.35 -18.96
N ASP A 165 30.78 10.76 -20.14
CA ASP A 165 31.91 10.88 -21.03
C ASP A 165 31.87 12.30 -21.60
N GLY A 166 32.93 13.08 -21.34
CA GLY A 166 33.07 14.54 -21.46
C GLY A 166 32.85 15.17 -22.83
N HIS A 167 31.96 14.61 -23.64
CA HIS A 167 31.43 15.21 -24.86
C HIS A 167 29.96 15.62 -24.64
N LEU A 168 29.68 16.87 -24.89
CA LEU A 168 28.33 17.46 -24.96
C LEU A 168 27.41 16.64 -25.92
N ARG A 169 27.04 15.44 -25.53
CA ARG A 169 25.94 14.71 -26.14
C ARG A 169 24.68 15.03 -25.39
N ALA A 170 23.63 15.26 -26.17
CA ALA A 170 22.27 15.46 -25.73
C ALA A 170 21.97 14.68 -24.44
N ARG A 171 21.31 15.32 -23.46
CA ARG A 171 20.81 14.75 -22.25
C ARG A 171 20.37 13.30 -22.51
N ALA A 172 21.20 12.35 -22.17
CA ALA A 172 20.77 10.97 -22.12
C ALA A 172 19.68 10.94 -21.05
N SER A 173 18.44 10.81 -21.47
CA SER A 173 17.28 10.68 -20.57
C SER A 173 17.44 9.35 -19.88
N ARG A 174 17.31 9.35 -18.53
CA ARG A 174 17.12 8.10 -17.80
C ARG A 174 15.86 7.43 -18.39
N GLU A 175 15.96 6.16 -18.72
CA GLU A 175 14.83 5.40 -19.25
C GLU A 175 13.98 4.91 -18.08
N LEU A 176 12.70 5.19 -18.16
CA LEU A 176 11.70 4.67 -17.21
C LEU A 176 11.09 3.41 -17.82
N GLU A 177 11.20 2.32 -17.09
CA GLU A 177 10.53 1.05 -17.38
C GLU A 177 9.36 0.88 -16.40
N SER A 178 8.17 0.55 -16.91
CA SER A 178 7.00 0.25 -16.09
C SER A 178 6.55 -1.19 -16.32
N ALA A 179 6.14 -1.86 -15.24
CA ALA A 179 5.62 -3.22 -15.28
C ALA A 179 4.45 -3.37 -14.32
N ALA A 180 3.39 -4.02 -14.78
CA ALA A 180 2.31 -4.53 -13.94
C ALA A 180 2.54 -6.03 -13.70
N PRO A 181 2.57 -6.49 -12.44
CA PRO A 181 2.64 -7.92 -12.14
C PRO A 181 1.51 -8.70 -12.80
N VAL A 182 1.84 -9.81 -13.46
CA VAL A 182 0.85 -10.68 -14.10
C VAL A 182 0.04 -11.40 -13.02
N GLN A 183 -1.28 -11.43 -13.18
CA GLN A 183 -2.17 -12.17 -12.29
C GLN A 183 -1.75 -13.64 -12.17
N GLY A 184 -1.80 -14.17 -10.97
CA GLY A 184 -1.67 -15.60 -10.71
C GLY A 184 -0.29 -16.12 -10.34
N SER A 185 0.77 -15.35 -10.49
CA SER A 185 2.15 -15.77 -10.14
C SER A 185 2.83 -14.76 -9.22
N PRO A 186 3.73 -15.20 -8.32
CA PRO A 186 4.62 -14.27 -7.63
C PRO A 186 5.44 -13.46 -8.64
N PHE A 187 5.53 -12.16 -8.39
CA PHE A 187 6.36 -11.26 -9.21
C PHE A 187 7.56 -10.83 -8.38
N ARG A 188 8.78 -11.16 -8.84
CA ARG A 188 10.03 -10.79 -8.17
C ARG A 188 10.74 -9.68 -8.94
N LEU A 189 11.08 -8.62 -8.22
CA LEU A 189 11.96 -7.54 -8.65
C LEU A 189 13.29 -7.64 -7.91
N ASP A 190 14.38 -7.79 -8.63
CA ASP A 190 15.73 -7.65 -8.08
C ASP A 190 16.18 -6.19 -8.24
N LEU A 191 16.68 -5.60 -7.14
CA LEU A 191 17.10 -4.20 -7.07
C LEU A 191 18.59 -4.11 -7.38
N ASP A 192 18.95 -3.53 -8.51
CA ASP A 192 20.34 -3.18 -8.80
C ASP A 192 20.80 -1.95 -8.00
N SER A 193 22.10 -1.64 -8.05
CA SER A 193 22.68 -0.53 -7.28
C SER A 193 22.59 0.82 -7.99
N GLU A 194 22.17 0.85 -9.24
CA GLU A 194 22.25 2.03 -10.10
C GLU A 194 20.89 2.62 -10.44
N SER A 195 19.81 1.81 -10.33
CA SER A 195 18.45 2.26 -10.61
C SER A 195 17.70 2.72 -9.36
N GLN A 196 16.69 3.55 -9.58
CA GLN A 196 15.67 3.88 -8.58
C GLN A 196 14.39 3.13 -8.93
N CYS A 197 13.70 2.60 -7.92
CA CYS A 197 12.47 1.87 -8.08
C CYS A 197 11.34 2.47 -7.22
N LEU A 198 10.15 2.59 -7.81
CA LEU A 198 8.93 2.91 -7.13
C LEU A 198 8.01 1.69 -7.25
N VAL A 199 7.60 1.08 -6.13
CA VAL A 199 6.92 -0.22 -6.13
C VAL A 199 5.67 -0.18 -5.28
N ASN A 200 4.54 -0.53 -5.89
CA ASN A 200 3.29 -0.82 -5.20
C ASN A 200 3.10 -2.33 -5.14
N CYS A 201 2.91 -2.87 -3.92
CA CYS A 201 2.67 -4.31 -3.74
C CYS A 201 1.19 -4.70 -3.90
N GLY A 202 0.31 -3.73 -4.17
CA GLY A 202 -1.14 -3.92 -4.22
C GLY A 202 -1.78 -3.81 -2.84
N ALA A 203 -3.08 -4.04 -2.78
CA ALA A 203 -3.91 -3.92 -1.59
C ALA A 203 -4.15 -5.27 -0.91
N VAL A 204 -4.08 -5.29 0.42
CA VAL A 204 -4.53 -6.43 1.22
C VAL A 204 -6.04 -6.55 1.18
N GLY A 205 -6.75 -5.47 1.51
CA GLY A 205 -8.19 -5.51 1.78
C GLY A 205 -9.11 -5.23 0.61
N GLN A 206 -8.66 -4.45 -0.39
CA GLN A 206 -9.50 -4.09 -1.54
C GLN A 206 -8.68 -3.99 -2.84
N PRO A 207 -8.20 -5.10 -3.43
CA PRO A 207 -7.52 -5.11 -4.72
C PRO A 207 -8.37 -4.51 -5.84
N ARG A 208 -7.73 -3.77 -6.78
CA ARG A 208 -8.42 -3.07 -7.90
C ARG A 208 -7.83 -3.39 -9.28
N ASP A 209 -7.14 -4.49 -9.42
CA ASP A 209 -6.50 -4.93 -10.66
C ASP A 209 -7.20 -6.12 -11.33
N GLY A 210 -8.42 -6.45 -10.88
CA GLY A 210 -9.21 -7.57 -11.39
C GLY A 210 -8.86 -8.93 -10.79
N ASP A 211 -7.97 -8.98 -9.79
CA ASP A 211 -7.66 -10.16 -8.99
C ASP A 211 -8.18 -9.96 -7.57
N ALA A 212 -9.19 -10.76 -7.19
CA ALA A 212 -9.85 -10.63 -5.89
C ALA A 212 -9.00 -11.09 -4.69
N ARG A 213 -7.82 -11.69 -4.93
CA ARG A 213 -6.93 -12.16 -3.87
C ARG A 213 -6.19 -10.99 -3.22
N ALA A 214 -6.03 -11.02 -1.91
CA ALA A 214 -5.20 -10.08 -1.18
C ALA A 214 -3.78 -10.03 -1.75
N ALA A 215 -3.22 -8.82 -1.92
CA ALA A 215 -1.86 -8.61 -2.40
C ALA A 215 -0.96 -8.07 -1.28
N TYR A 216 0.29 -8.53 -1.27
CA TYR A 216 1.29 -8.10 -0.31
C TYR A 216 2.70 -8.25 -0.87
N GLY A 217 3.69 -7.61 -0.25
CA GLY A 217 5.09 -7.70 -0.62
C GLY A 217 5.94 -8.45 0.40
N LEU A 218 7.00 -9.09 -0.08
CA LEU A 218 8.12 -9.56 0.74
C LEU A 218 9.37 -8.81 0.28
N LEU A 219 9.89 -7.92 1.13
CA LEU A 219 11.15 -7.21 0.90
C LEU A 219 12.28 -7.94 1.60
N ASP A 220 13.24 -8.47 0.85
CA ASP A 220 14.49 -8.99 1.38
C ASP A 220 15.59 -7.95 1.19
N SER A 221 15.96 -7.24 2.27
CA SER A 221 16.99 -6.21 2.22
C SER A 221 18.39 -6.77 1.97
N ALA A 222 18.67 -8.01 2.37
CA ALA A 222 19.96 -8.65 2.13
C ALA A 222 20.11 -9.13 0.69
N ALA A 223 19.07 -9.74 0.14
CA ALA A 223 19.01 -10.15 -1.26
C ALA A 223 18.71 -8.98 -2.21
N ARG A 224 18.37 -7.79 -1.67
CA ARG A 224 17.96 -6.60 -2.45
C ARG A 224 16.86 -6.96 -3.45
N SER A 225 15.77 -7.49 -2.96
CA SER A 225 14.64 -7.88 -3.81
C SER A 225 13.29 -7.64 -3.15
N VAL A 226 12.28 -7.33 -3.97
CA VAL A 226 10.88 -7.27 -3.59
C VAL A 226 10.12 -8.36 -4.34
N THR A 227 9.34 -9.16 -3.62
CA THR A 227 8.46 -10.16 -4.24
C THR A 227 7.01 -9.81 -3.93
N ILE A 228 6.20 -9.58 -4.96
CA ILE A 228 4.77 -9.32 -4.84
C ILE A 228 4.05 -10.66 -4.85
N MET A 229 3.22 -10.89 -3.85
CA MET A 229 2.52 -12.13 -3.57
C MET A 229 1.00 -11.92 -3.56
N ARG A 230 0.26 -13.02 -3.75
CA ARG A 230 -1.20 -13.03 -3.66
C ARG A 230 -1.67 -14.20 -2.79
N THR A 231 -2.71 -13.97 -2.00
CA THR A 231 -3.36 -15.03 -1.22
C THR A 231 -4.88 -14.92 -1.28
N PRO A 232 -5.61 -16.04 -1.46
CA PRO A 232 -7.05 -16.05 -1.31
C PRO A 232 -7.45 -15.82 0.15
N TYR A 233 -8.62 -15.24 0.38
CA TYR A 233 -9.21 -15.06 1.71
C TYR A 233 -10.72 -15.32 1.66
N ASP A 234 -11.40 -15.34 2.79
CA ASP A 234 -12.84 -15.54 2.89
C ASP A 234 -13.61 -14.26 2.50
N ILE A 235 -13.73 -14.06 1.18
CA ILE A 235 -14.47 -12.92 0.61
C ILE A 235 -15.92 -12.93 1.04
N ALA A 236 -16.55 -14.11 1.15
CA ALA A 236 -17.98 -14.20 1.50
C ALA A 236 -18.25 -13.67 2.91
N THR A 237 -17.39 -14.00 3.87
CA THR A 237 -17.49 -13.46 5.24
C THR A 237 -17.25 -11.95 5.25
N ALA A 238 -16.23 -11.44 4.55
CA ALA A 238 -15.98 -10.00 4.47
C ALA A 238 -17.18 -9.24 3.83
N GLN A 239 -17.77 -9.78 2.77
CA GLN A 239 -18.96 -9.23 2.12
C GLN A 239 -20.17 -9.19 3.06
N ALA A 240 -20.42 -10.30 3.77
CA ALA A 240 -21.54 -10.40 4.72
C ALA A 240 -21.44 -9.33 5.82
N LYS A 241 -20.24 -9.11 6.38
CA LYS A 241 -19.99 -8.08 7.39
C LYS A 241 -20.24 -6.65 6.86
N ILE A 242 -19.82 -6.35 5.63
CA ILE A 242 -20.08 -5.04 4.99
C ILE A 242 -21.59 -4.80 4.88
N ILE A 243 -22.35 -5.81 4.45
CA ILE A 243 -23.81 -5.72 4.30
C ILE A 243 -24.49 -5.58 5.68
N GLU A 244 -24.07 -6.39 6.65
CA GLU A 244 -24.61 -6.35 8.03
C GLU A 244 -24.33 -5.01 8.72
N ALA A 245 -23.20 -4.40 8.44
CA ALA A 245 -22.83 -3.07 8.93
C ALA A 245 -23.66 -1.94 8.29
N GLY A 246 -24.47 -2.23 7.26
CA GLY A 246 -25.25 -1.23 6.53
C GLY A 246 -24.42 -0.35 5.60
N LEU A 247 -23.20 -0.77 5.29
CA LEU A 247 -22.35 -0.10 4.31
C LEU A 247 -22.87 -0.34 2.87
N PRO A 248 -22.53 0.51 1.88
CA PRO A 248 -22.97 0.34 0.50
C PRO A 248 -22.66 -1.06 -0.07
N GLU A 249 -23.67 -1.76 -0.56
CA GLU A 249 -23.52 -3.13 -1.13
C GLU A 249 -22.43 -3.23 -2.22
N VAL A 250 -22.22 -2.15 -2.98
CA VAL A 250 -21.18 -2.11 -4.01
C VAL A 250 -19.78 -2.32 -3.44
N LEU A 251 -19.54 -1.94 -2.19
CA LEU A 251 -18.27 -2.18 -1.50
C LEU A 251 -18.05 -3.67 -1.24
N ALA A 252 -19.11 -4.41 -0.90
CA ALA A 252 -19.08 -5.85 -0.79
C ALA A 252 -18.87 -6.52 -2.18
N GLN A 253 -19.61 -6.07 -3.20
CA GLN A 253 -19.53 -6.64 -4.55
C GLN A 253 -18.13 -6.50 -5.17
N ARG A 254 -17.44 -5.39 -4.92
CA ARG A 254 -16.07 -5.12 -5.40
C ARG A 254 -15.06 -6.19 -4.98
N LEU A 255 -15.17 -6.71 -3.76
CA LEU A 255 -14.23 -7.70 -3.22
C LEU A 255 -14.20 -8.98 -4.08
N ALA A 256 -15.33 -9.41 -4.61
CA ALA A 256 -15.41 -10.63 -5.42
C ALA A 256 -14.78 -10.50 -6.82
N VAL A 257 -14.59 -9.27 -7.29
CA VAL A 257 -14.10 -9.00 -8.66
C VAL A 257 -12.78 -8.24 -8.71
N GLY A 258 -12.23 -7.90 -7.54
CA GLY A 258 -10.97 -7.15 -7.44
C GLY A 258 -11.08 -5.74 -8.05
N ARG A 259 -12.10 -4.95 -7.66
CA ARG A 259 -12.38 -3.60 -8.24
C ARG A 259 -12.73 -2.57 -7.16
#